data_cb80a7e0435b270524ec7c478b9e74a0
#
_entry.id   cb80a7e0435b270524ec7c478b9e74a0
#
_cell.length_a   1.000
_cell.length_b   1.000
_cell.length_c   1.000
_cell.angle_alpha   90.00
_cell.angle_beta   90.00
_cell.angle_gamma   90.00
#
_symmetry.space_group_name_H-M   'P 1'
#
loop_
_entity.id
_entity.type
_entity.pdbx_description
1 polymer ?
#
loop_
_entity_poly.entity_id
_entity_poly.type
_entity_poly.pdbx_seq_one_letter_code
_entity_poly.pdbx_strand_id
1 'polypeptide(L)'
;MSEWHIRFGTAGTSDSFEAKGYKSSLDIPAYTAEMGLDAFEYQCGHGVRLGVDKAWKMAADAAERGIQFSVHAPYYISMSSLEEEKRLGSVRYLLQSAEVCRALGGRRIIFHSGSCGKQSREAALEKALDTMRRAVEALDEAGYGDMTLCPETMGKIGQLGTLDEVLALCGVDKRITPCIDFGHLNARTLGGIQSRADYAAILD
;
A
#
# COMPACT_ATOMS: atom_id res chain seq x y z
N MET A 1 -23.66 -8.92 -11.01
CA MET A 1 -22.21 -8.94 -11.27
C MET A 1 -21.78 -7.48 -11.24
N SER A 2 -20.91 -7.08 -10.29
CA SER A 2 -20.37 -5.72 -10.29
C SER A 2 -19.53 -5.56 -11.55
N GLU A 3 -19.85 -4.62 -12.41
CA GLU A 3 -19.00 -4.27 -13.53
C GLU A 3 -17.62 -3.84 -12.97
N TRP A 4 -16.60 -4.57 -13.37
CA TRP A 4 -15.22 -4.17 -13.09
C TRP A 4 -14.93 -2.91 -13.88
N HIS A 5 -14.61 -1.81 -13.19
CA HIS A 5 -14.05 -0.65 -13.87
C HIS A 5 -12.72 -0.25 -13.21
N ILE A 6 -11.80 0.19 -14.05
CA ILE A 6 -10.50 0.70 -13.60
C ILE A 6 -10.72 2.06 -12.97
N ARG A 7 -10.12 2.30 -11.81
CA ARG A 7 -10.11 3.59 -11.14
C ARG A 7 -8.76 4.26 -11.31
N PHE A 8 -8.79 5.57 -11.44
CA PHE A 8 -7.59 6.38 -11.57
C PHE A 8 -7.48 7.36 -10.41
N GLY A 9 -6.25 7.51 -9.89
CA GLY A 9 -6.02 8.35 -8.72
C GLY A 9 -4.57 8.74 -8.54
N THR A 10 -4.31 9.49 -7.47
CA THR A 10 -2.96 9.85 -7.03
C THR A 10 -2.62 9.19 -5.71
N ALA A 11 -1.33 8.95 -5.50
CA ALA A 11 -0.75 8.57 -4.22
C ALA A 11 -0.25 9.83 -3.51
N GLY A 12 -1.04 10.30 -2.54
CA GLY A 12 -0.81 11.59 -1.87
C GLY A 12 -1.23 12.81 -2.70
N THR A 13 -1.08 13.98 -2.09
CA THR A 13 -1.35 15.26 -2.74
C THR A 13 -0.11 15.75 -3.49
N SER A 14 -0.31 16.43 -4.62
CA SER A 14 0.74 17.10 -5.40
C SER A 14 0.82 18.58 -5.06
N ASP A 15 1.83 19.28 -5.59
CA ASP A 15 1.98 20.75 -5.45
C ASP A 15 0.73 21.51 -5.92
N SER A 16 -0.02 20.94 -6.86
CA SER A 16 -1.26 21.56 -7.35
C SER A 16 -2.38 21.59 -6.29
N PHE A 17 -2.32 20.75 -5.26
CA PHE A 17 -3.27 20.80 -4.15
C PHE A 17 -3.23 22.16 -3.43
N GLU A 18 -2.03 22.56 -3.02
CA GLU A 18 -1.84 23.86 -2.36
C GLU A 18 -2.02 25.02 -3.32
N ALA A 19 -1.53 24.90 -4.56
CA ALA A 19 -1.69 25.93 -5.60
C ALA A 19 -3.15 26.22 -5.94
N LYS A 20 -4.04 25.23 -5.81
CA LYS A 20 -5.50 25.39 -5.96
C LYS A 20 -6.19 25.90 -4.70
N GLY A 21 -5.46 26.15 -3.61
CA GLY A 21 -5.98 26.71 -2.37
C GLY A 21 -6.47 25.68 -1.34
N TYR A 22 -6.33 24.38 -1.62
CA TYR A 22 -6.62 23.32 -0.66
C TYR A 22 -5.55 23.25 0.43
N LYS A 23 -5.94 22.99 1.68
CA LYS A 23 -5.01 23.03 2.83
C LYS A 23 -5.16 21.88 3.81
N SER A 24 -6.34 21.28 3.84
CA SER A 24 -6.68 20.23 4.81
C SER A 24 -6.83 18.88 4.12
N SER A 25 -6.48 17.79 4.81
CA SER A 25 -6.81 16.47 4.29
C SER A 25 -8.33 16.24 4.12
N LEU A 26 -9.18 17.05 4.76
CA LEU A 26 -10.63 17.05 4.49
C LEU A 26 -10.97 17.50 3.08
N ASP A 27 -10.08 18.26 2.43
CA ASP A 27 -10.29 18.78 1.08
C ASP A 27 -9.89 17.74 -0.01
N ILE A 28 -9.27 16.63 0.37
CA ILE A 28 -8.78 15.60 -0.56
C ILE A 28 -9.89 15.06 -1.48
N PRO A 29 -11.10 14.71 -0.99
CA PRO A 29 -12.14 14.23 -1.88
C PRO A 29 -12.57 15.27 -2.93
N ALA A 30 -12.71 16.54 -2.52
CA ALA A 30 -13.06 17.63 -3.43
C ALA A 30 -11.97 17.86 -4.48
N TYR A 31 -10.70 17.89 -4.07
CA TYR A 31 -9.56 18.00 -4.98
C TYR A 31 -9.48 16.84 -5.96
N THR A 32 -9.65 15.60 -5.49
CA THR A 32 -9.61 14.41 -6.33
C THR A 32 -10.71 14.44 -7.40
N ALA A 33 -11.93 14.84 -7.02
CA ALA A 33 -13.05 15.00 -7.95
C ALA A 33 -12.79 16.12 -8.97
N GLU A 34 -12.23 17.27 -8.54
CA GLU A 34 -11.88 18.38 -9.44
C GLU A 34 -10.85 17.96 -10.49
N MET A 35 -9.94 17.05 -10.12
CA MET A 35 -8.95 16.49 -11.05
C MET A 35 -9.54 15.44 -12.02
N GLY A 36 -10.83 15.12 -11.89
CA GLY A 36 -11.49 14.07 -12.69
C GLY A 36 -11.07 12.66 -12.33
N LEU A 37 -10.60 12.46 -11.09
CA LEU A 37 -10.11 11.18 -10.56
C LEU A 37 -11.14 10.55 -9.63
N ASP A 38 -11.10 9.22 -9.51
CA ASP A 38 -12.06 8.42 -8.72
C ASP A 38 -11.39 7.51 -7.69
N ALA A 39 -10.07 7.65 -7.49
CA ALA A 39 -9.31 6.97 -6.46
C ALA A 39 -8.28 7.92 -5.80
N PHE A 40 -7.95 7.64 -4.54
CA PHE A 40 -6.88 8.33 -3.84
C PHE A 40 -6.19 7.37 -2.86
N GLU A 41 -4.86 7.33 -2.90
CA GLU A 41 -4.07 6.60 -1.93
C GLU A 41 -3.58 7.52 -0.83
N TYR A 42 -4.09 7.32 0.40
CA TYR A 42 -3.69 8.13 1.55
C TYR A 42 -2.33 7.67 2.09
N GLN A 43 -1.36 8.60 2.15
CA GLN A 43 0.02 8.31 2.55
C GLN A 43 0.22 8.45 4.06
N CYS A 44 0.57 7.36 4.73
CA CYS A 44 0.93 7.33 6.15
C CYS A 44 2.45 7.39 6.42
N GLY A 45 3.26 7.83 5.48
CA GLY A 45 4.72 7.79 5.42
C GLY A 45 5.46 7.74 6.77
N HIS A 46 5.30 8.75 7.62
CA HIS A 46 5.94 8.85 8.94
C HIS A 46 5.03 8.45 10.11
N GLY A 47 4.19 7.46 9.92
CA GLY A 47 3.26 6.94 10.91
C GLY A 47 1.79 7.28 10.61
N VAL A 48 0.89 6.50 11.18
CA VAL A 48 -0.55 6.68 11.03
C VAL A 48 -0.99 7.82 11.95
N ARG A 49 -1.17 9.01 11.39
CA ARG A 49 -1.50 10.24 12.13
C ARG A 49 -2.92 10.73 11.88
N LEU A 50 -3.62 10.16 10.90
CA LEU A 50 -5.02 10.49 10.63
C LEU A 50 -5.90 9.90 11.72
N GLY A 51 -6.61 10.75 12.46
CA GLY A 51 -7.60 10.29 13.43
C GLY A 51 -8.85 9.73 12.75
N VAL A 52 -9.46 8.73 13.37
CA VAL A 52 -10.61 7.99 12.85
C VAL A 52 -11.80 8.91 12.54
N ASP A 53 -12.11 9.87 13.42
CA ASP A 53 -13.20 10.84 13.19
C ASP A 53 -12.99 11.70 11.94
N LYS A 54 -11.72 12.07 11.66
CA LYS A 54 -11.39 12.83 10.46
C LYS A 54 -11.47 11.95 9.23
N ALA A 55 -11.03 10.70 9.34
CA ALA A 55 -11.14 9.71 8.27
C ALA A 55 -12.60 9.45 7.89
N TRP A 56 -13.52 9.32 8.84
CA TRP A 56 -14.96 9.18 8.58
C TRP A 56 -15.56 10.36 7.82
N LYS A 57 -15.16 11.59 8.17
CA LYS A 57 -15.61 12.79 7.44
C LYS A 57 -15.12 12.78 5.99
N MET A 58 -13.86 12.38 5.77
CA MET A 58 -13.30 12.22 4.43
C MET A 58 -14.03 11.13 3.65
N ALA A 59 -14.34 10.00 4.29
CA ALA A 59 -15.06 8.89 3.68
C ALA A 59 -16.47 9.29 3.23
N ALA A 60 -17.19 10.07 4.05
CA ALA A 60 -18.53 10.56 3.71
C ALA A 60 -18.51 11.44 2.44
N ASP A 61 -17.62 12.44 2.38
CA ASP A 61 -17.47 13.30 1.20
C ASP A 61 -16.97 12.51 -0.04
N ALA A 62 -16.05 11.56 0.16
CA ALA A 62 -15.55 10.69 -0.91
C ALA A 62 -16.67 9.81 -1.51
N ALA A 63 -17.54 9.27 -0.66
CA ALA A 63 -18.67 8.43 -1.09
C ALA A 63 -19.66 9.22 -1.97
N GLU A 64 -19.97 10.48 -1.60
CA GLU A 64 -20.83 11.37 -2.39
C GLU A 64 -20.24 11.67 -3.78
N ARG A 65 -18.89 11.66 -3.90
CA ARG A 65 -18.15 11.93 -5.13
C ARG A 65 -17.75 10.68 -5.90
N GLY A 66 -18.06 9.48 -5.41
CA GLY A 66 -17.68 8.21 -6.02
C GLY A 66 -16.18 7.88 -5.92
N ILE A 67 -15.45 8.50 -5.01
CA ILE A 67 -14.01 8.31 -4.81
C ILE A 67 -13.75 7.14 -3.85
N GLN A 68 -12.79 6.28 -4.19
CA GLN A 68 -12.34 5.18 -3.36
C GLN A 68 -10.96 5.45 -2.77
N PHE A 69 -10.83 5.26 -1.46
CA PHE A 69 -9.54 5.33 -0.78
C PHE A 69 -8.83 3.99 -0.73
N SER A 70 -7.50 4.04 -0.81
CA SER A 70 -6.56 3.06 -0.30
C SER A 70 -5.59 3.75 0.68
N VAL A 71 -4.80 2.98 1.41
CA VAL A 71 -3.84 3.52 2.38
C VAL A 71 -2.47 2.95 2.09
N HIS A 72 -1.46 3.82 1.96
CA HIS A 72 -0.08 3.42 2.01
C HIS A 72 0.41 3.45 3.46
N ALA A 73 0.81 2.30 3.98
CA ALA A 73 1.28 2.14 5.35
C ALA A 73 2.64 2.84 5.58
N PRO A 74 3.04 3.07 6.84
CA PRO A 74 4.28 3.76 7.16
C PRO A 74 5.54 3.07 6.62
N TYR A 75 6.53 3.86 6.23
CA TYR A 75 7.84 3.38 5.74
C TYR A 75 8.66 2.60 6.79
N TYR A 76 8.21 2.57 8.04
CA TYR A 76 8.84 1.84 9.13
C TYR A 76 8.61 0.32 9.09
N ILE A 77 7.75 -0.16 8.20
CA ILE A 77 7.51 -1.59 8.03
C ILE A 77 8.79 -2.27 7.55
N SER A 78 9.20 -3.31 8.25
CA SER A 78 10.38 -4.12 7.97
C SER A 78 10.13 -5.58 8.32
N MET A 79 9.35 -6.25 7.47
CA MET A 79 8.93 -7.65 7.69
C MET A 79 10.10 -8.64 7.71
N SER A 80 11.19 -8.28 7.04
CA SER A 80 12.40 -9.09 6.90
C SER A 80 13.46 -8.81 7.99
N SER A 81 13.20 -7.94 8.97
CA SER A 81 14.20 -7.56 9.98
C SER A 81 14.73 -8.77 10.74
N LEU A 82 16.04 -8.76 11.05
CA LEU A 82 16.65 -9.72 12.01
C LEU A 82 16.10 -9.53 13.42
N GLU A 83 15.74 -8.31 13.78
CA GLU A 83 15.15 -7.97 15.07
C GLU A 83 13.65 -8.31 15.08
N GLU A 84 13.27 -9.29 15.89
CA GLU A 84 11.86 -9.71 15.98
C GLU A 84 10.94 -8.56 16.41
N GLU A 85 11.39 -7.69 17.31
CA GLU A 85 10.62 -6.53 17.75
C GLU A 85 10.24 -5.60 16.59
N LYS A 86 11.13 -5.41 15.60
CA LYS A 86 10.84 -4.63 14.39
C LYS A 86 9.81 -5.32 13.49
N ARG A 87 9.87 -6.66 13.41
CA ARG A 87 8.85 -7.43 12.67
C ARG A 87 7.48 -7.31 13.32
N LEU A 88 7.40 -7.47 14.65
CA LEU A 88 6.16 -7.26 15.41
C LEU A 88 5.69 -5.80 15.35
N GLY A 89 6.62 -4.84 15.32
CA GLY A 89 6.32 -3.43 15.03
C GLY A 89 5.64 -3.24 13.69
N SER A 90 6.09 -3.99 12.67
CA SER A 90 5.49 -3.95 11.33
C SER A 90 4.04 -4.43 11.34
N VAL A 91 3.73 -5.49 12.08
CA VAL A 91 2.34 -5.98 12.27
C VAL A 91 1.48 -4.91 12.93
N ARG A 92 2.00 -4.22 13.96
CA ARG A 92 1.26 -3.10 14.60
C ARG A 92 0.97 -1.96 13.65
N TYR A 93 1.91 -1.60 12.76
CA TYR A 93 1.68 -0.58 11.72
C TYR A 93 0.60 -0.99 10.72
N LEU A 94 0.54 -2.25 10.36
CA LEU A 94 -0.53 -2.77 9.48
C LEU A 94 -1.90 -2.72 10.17
N LEU A 95 -1.98 -3.07 11.46
CA LEU A 95 -3.23 -2.94 12.24
C LEU A 95 -3.71 -1.48 12.31
N GLN A 96 -2.80 -0.54 12.62
CA GLN A 96 -3.14 0.89 12.62
C GLN A 96 -3.58 1.39 11.24
N SER A 97 -2.92 0.90 10.18
CA SER A 97 -3.29 1.24 8.79
C SER A 97 -4.66 0.65 8.44
N ALA A 98 -5.00 -0.54 8.92
CA ALA A 98 -6.30 -1.17 8.71
C ALA A 98 -7.44 -0.38 9.36
N GLU A 99 -7.23 0.10 10.58
CA GLU A 99 -8.20 0.95 11.29
C GLU A 99 -8.53 2.21 10.49
N VAL A 100 -7.50 2.94 10.05
CA VAL A 100 -7.67 4.16 9.26
C VAL A 100 -8.20 3.87 7.87
N CYS A 101 -7.73 2.80 7.21
CA CYS A 101 -8.23 2.38 5.90
C CYS A 101 -9.74 2.10 5.95
N ARG A 102 -10.20 1.38 6.97
CA ARG A 102 -11.62 1.11 7.20
C ARG A 102 -12.40 2.40 7.45
N ALA A 103 -11.88 3.29 8.28
CA ALA A 103 -12.51 4.58 8.57
C ALA A 103 -12.62 5.46 7.31
N LEU A 104 -11.69 5.36 6.37
CA LEU A 104 -11.73 5.99 5.06
C LEU A 104 -12.68 5.30 4.05
N GLY A 105 -13.32 4.18 4.44
CA GLY A 105 -14.16 3.38 3.55
C GLY A 105 -13.36 2.54 2.54
N GLY A 106 -12.04 2.47 2.72
CA GLY A 106 -11.12 1.68 1.90
C GLY A 106 -10.96 0.24 2.39
N ARG A 107 -10.24 -0.56 1.60
CA ARG A 107 -9.92 -1.96 1.93
C ARG A 107 -8.49 -2.37 1.57
N ARG A 108 -7.74 -1.55 0.83
CA ARG A 108 -6.39 -1.88 0.37
C ARG A 108 -5.35 -1.14 1.20
N ILE A 109 -4.35 -1.89 1.68
CA ILE A 109 -3.23 -1.39 2.46
C ILE A 109 -1.95 -1.73 1.72
N ILE A 110 -1.36 -0.72 1.09
CA ILE A 110 -0.11 -0.82 0.36
C ILE A 110 1.05 -0.67 1.34
N PHE A 111 2.12 -1.44 1.19
CA PHE A 111 3.30 -1.32 2.05
C PHE A 111 4.55 -1.91 1.42
N HIS A 112 5.71 -1.42 1.87
CA HIS A 112 7.02 -1.95 1.54
C HIS A 112 7.36 -3.14 2.44
N SER A 113 7.83 -4.26 1.88
CA SER A 113 8.09 -5.50 2.63
C SER A 113 9.36 -5.48 3.47
N GLY A 114 10.22 -4.48 3.30
CA GLY A 114 11.45 -4.29 4.06
C GLY A 114 12.72 -4.51 3.25
N SER A 115 13.85 -4.59 3.95
CA SER A 115 15.19 -4.68 3.35
C SER A 115 15.86 -6.01 3.65
N CYS A 116 16.69 -6.49 2.74
CA CYS A 116 17.54 -7.67 3.00
C CYS A 116 18.59 -7.39 4.08
N GLY A 117 19.00 -6.12 4.25
CA GLY A 117 20.03 -5.75 5.21
C GLY A 117 21.35 -6.50 4.95
N LYS A 118 21.84 -7.22 5.97
CA LYS A 118 23.03 -8.06 5.89
C LYS A 118 22.74 -9.56 5.63
N GLN A 119 21.48 -9.87 5.32
CA GLN A 119 21.02 -11.24 5.06
C GLN A 119 21.08 -11.56 3.57
N SER A 120 21.06 -12.88 3.24
CA SER A 120 20.73 -13.30 1.88
C SER A 120 19.26 -12.93 1.56
N ARG A 121 18.92 -12.82 0.28
CA ARG A 121 17.54 -12.52 -0.13
C ARG A 121 16.57 -13.60 0.32
N GLU A 122 16.97 -14.84 0.21
CA GLU A 122 16.18 -16.02 0.61
C GLU A 122 15.86 -15.95 2.12
N ALA A 123 16.86 -15.72 2.96
CA ALA A 123 16.67 -15.61 4.41
C ALA A 123 15.81 -14.39 4.80
N ALA A 124 15.92 -13.29 4.07
CA ALA A 124 15.09 -12.12 4.26
C ALA A 124 13.64 -12.39 3.84
N LEU A 125 13.43 -13.07 2.72
CA LEU A 125 12.11 -13.46 2.23
C LEU A 125 11.42 -14.43 3.20
N GLU A 126 12.11 -15.44 3.72
CA GLU A 126 11.56 -16.37 4.73
C GLU A 126 11.01 -15.63 5.95
N LYS A 127 11.76 -14.65 6.47
CA LYS A 127 11.29 -13.83 7.60
C LYS A 127 10.09 -12.96 7.23
N ALA A 128 10.09 -12.40 6.02
CA ALA A 128 8.97 -11.61 5.55
C ALA A 128 7.70 -12.46 5.39
N LEU A 129 7.82 -13.69 4.89
CA LEU A 129 6.73 -14.66 4.81
C LEU A 129 6.18 -15.04 6.19
N ASP A 130 7.05 -15.28 7.19
CA ASP A 130 6.63 -15.53 8.57
C ASP A 130 5.89 -14.31 9.15
N THR A 131 6.45 -13.11 8.98
CA THR A 131 5.83 -11.88 9.48
C THR A 131 4.50 -11.59 8.77
N MET A 132 4.37 -11.93 7.48
CA MET A 132 3.13 -11.79 6.74
C MET A 132 2.02 -12.70 7.29
N ARG A 133 2.33 -13.96 7.62
CA ARG A 133 1.36 -14.87 8.26
C ARG A 133 0.87 -14.30 9.58
N ARG A 134 1.79 -13.82 10.43
CA ARG A 134 1.44 -13.15 11.69
C ARG A 134 0.59 -11.89 11.49
N ALA A 135 0.86 -11.13 10.42
CA ALA A 135 0.05 -9.95 10.09
C ALA A 135 -1.38 -10.32 9.70
N VAL A 136 -1.55 -11.38 8.90
CA VAL A 136 -2.87 -11.91 8.50
C VAL A 136 -3.64 -12.37 9.73
N GLU A 137 -3.02 -13.18 10.61
CA GLU A 137 -3.61 -13.66 11.86
C GLU A 137 -4.03 -12.50 12.76
N ALA A 138 -3.15 -11.51 12.96
CA ALA A 138 -3.44 -10.35 13.81
C ALA A 138 -4.57 -9.47 13.25
N LEU A 139 -4.67 -9.32 11.92
CA LEU A 139 -5.78 -8.63 11.27
C LEU A 139 -7.10 -9.38 11.47
N ASP A 140 -7.10 -10.70 11.36
CA ASP A 140 -8.29 -11.52 11.60
C ASP A 140 -8.75 -11.42 13.06
N GLU A 141 -7.85 -11.55 14.02
CA GLU A 141 -8.14 -11.41 15.46
C GLU A 141 -8.67 -10.02 15.82
N ALA A 142 -8.16 -8.97 15.17
CA ALA A 142 -8.62 -7.60 15.38
C ALA A 142 -9.89 -7.25 14.58
N GLY A 143 -10.49 -8.19 13.86
CA GLY A 143 -11.71 -7.99 13.08
C GLY A 143 -11.49 -7.26 11.75
N TYR A 144 -10.26 -7.22 11.22
CA TYR A 144 -9.90 -6.61 9.93
C TYR A 144 -9.69 -7.65 8.82
N GLY A 145 -10.28 -8.83 8.94
CA GLY A 145 -10.14 -9.93 7.98
C GLY A 145 -10.69 -9.65 6.58
N ASP A 146 -11.37 -8.53 6.38
CA ASP A 146 -11.83 -8.04 5.08
C ASP A 146 -10.86 -7.07 4.39
N MET A 147 -9.73 -6.75 5.02
CA MET A 147 -8.68 -5.92 4.43
C MET A 147 -7.82 -6.72 3.44
N THR A 148 -7.40 -6.06 2.39
CA THR A 148 -6.47 -6.58 1.39
C THR A 148 -5.09 -5.99 1.64
N LEU A 149 -4.12 -6.84 1.97
CA LEU A 149 -2.72 -6.44 2.07
C LEU A 149 -2.08 -6.42 0.67
N CYS A 150 -1.36 -5.34 0.36
CA CYS A 150 -0.78 -5.13 -0.96
C CYS A 150 0.73 -4.88 -0.83
N PRO A 151 1.57 -5.93 -0.77
CA PRO A 151 3.02 -5.76 -0.81
C PRO A 151 3.43 -5.14 -2.16
N GLU A 152 4.32 -4.14 -2.10
CA GLU A 152 4.70 -3.35 -3.27
C GLU A 152 6.04 -3.82 -3.85
N THR A 153 6.14 -3.80 -5.18
CA THR A 153 7.42 -3.99 -5.88
C THR A 153 8.35 -2.79 -5.63
N MET A 154 9.65 -3.05 -5.40
CA MET A 154 10.60 -2.06 -4.91
C MET A 154 11.74 -1.79 -5.89
N GLY A 155 12.15 -0.51 -5.99
CA GLY A 155 13.21 -0.07 -6.90
C GLY A 155 14.63 -0.36 -6.39
N LYS A 156 14.88 -0.25 -5.08
CA LYS A 156 16.22 -0.45 -4.52
C LYS A 156 16.57 -1.94 -4.46
N ILE A 157 17.74 -2.31 -5.00
CA ILE A 157 18.22 -3.71 -5.05
C ILE A 157 18.31 -4.34 -3.64
N GLY A 158 18.68 -3.58 -2.62
CA GLY A 158 18.76 -4.06 -1.24
C GLY A 158 17.42 -4.26 -0.52
N GLN A 159 16.29 -3.90 -1.17
CA GLN A 159 14.95 -4.14 -0.63
C GLN A 159 14.34 -5.41 -1.22
N LEU A 160 13.53 -6.13 -0.42
CA LEU A 160 12.60 -7.13 -0.93
C LEU A 160 11.55 -6.41 -1.80
N GLY A 161 11.19 -6.99 -2.92
CA GLY A 161 10.22 -6.41 -3.84
C GLY A 161 10.59 -6.58 -5.30
N THR A 162 11.28 -7.68 -5.66
CA THR A 162 11.19 -8.20 -7.04
C THR A 162 9.76 -8.68 -7.27
N LEU A 163 9.35 -8.85 -8.51
CA LEU A 163 8.03 -9.39 -8.83
C LEU A 163 7.82 -10.75 -8.15
N ASP A 164 8.78 -11.67 -8.27
CA ASP A 164 8.70 -13.01 -7.68
C ASP A 164 8.58 -12.98 -6.16
N GLU A 165 9.30 -12.09 -5.48
CA GLU A 165 9.22 -11.94 -4.02
C GLU A 165 7.86 -11.40 -3.58
N VAL A 166 7.30 -10.44 -4.32
CA VAL A 166 5.95 -9.92 -4.05
C VAL A 166 4.90 -10.99 -4.30
N LEU A 167 5.01 -11.76 -5.37
CA LEU A 167 4.11 -12.88 -5.66
C LEU A 167 4.23 -14.00 -4.60
N ALA A 168 5.44 -14.27 -4.11
CA ALA A 168 5.63 -15.22 -3.01
C ALA A 168 4.91 -14.76 -1.73
N LEU A 169 4.95 -13.46 -1.41
CA LEU A 169 4.20 -12.89 -0.29
C LEU A 169 2.68 -12.98 -0.51
N CYS A 170 2.22 -12.79 -1.74
CA CYS A 170 0.79 -12.97 -2.08
C CYS A 170 0.33 -14.43 -1.91
N GLY A 171 1.23 -15.40 -2.06
CA GLY A 171 0.94 -16.80 -1.84
C GLY A 171 0.62 -17.18 -0.38
N VAL A 172 0.82 -16.29 0.59
CA VAL A 172 0.54 -16.55 2.01
C VAL A 172 -0.97 -16.64 2.29
N ASP A 173 -1.76 -15.76 1.68
CA ASP A 173 -3.21 -15.74 1.84
C ASP A 173 -3.87 -15.15 0.58
N LYS A 174 -5.05 -15.66 0.21
CA LYS A 174 -5.82 -15.25 -0.99
C LYS A 174 -6.26 -13.77 -0.97
N ARG A 175 -6.21 -13.12 0.18
CA ARG A 175 -6.56 -11.69 0.37
C ARG A 175 -5.38 -10.77 0.10
N ILE A 176 -4.18 -11.31 -0.10
CA ILE A 176 -2.99 -10.54 -0.41
C ILE A 176 -2.91 -10.41 -1.94
N THR A 177 -2.81 -9.19 -2.43
CA THR A 177 -2.70 -8.90 -3.86
C THR A 177 -1.48 -8.00 -4.11
N PRO A 178 -0.76 -8.19 -5.22
CA PRO A 178 0.43 -7.38 -5.47
C PRO A 178 0.07 -5.91 -5.72
N CYS A 179 0.92 -5.00 -5.25
CA CYS A 179 0.99 -3.63 -5.73
C CYS A 179 2.18 -3.53 -6.69
N ILE A 180 1.92 -3.33 -7.97
CA ILE A 180 2.95 -3.24 -8.99
C ILE A 180 3.29 -1.78 -9.25
N ASP A 181 4.46 -1.34 -8.74
CA ASP A 181 5.06 -0.07 -9.10
C ASP A 181 6.02 -0.27 -10.27
N PHE A 182 5.59 0.12 -11.45
CA PHE A 182 6.39 0.02 -12.68
C PHE A 182 7.61 0.95 -12.66
N GLY A 183 7.52 2.10 -11.98
CA GLY A 183 8.65 3.01 -11.80
C GLY A 183 9.74 2.36 -10.95
N HIS A 184 9.35 1.67 -9.87
CA HIS A 184 10.26 0.89 -9.04
C HIS A 184 10.91 -0.26 -9.84
N LEU A 185 10.13 -1.04 -10.58
CA LEU A 185 10.68 -2.12 -11.41
C LEU A 185 11.62 -1.60 -12.49
N ASN A 186 11.26 -0.48 -13.14
CA ASN A 186 12.14 0.15 -14.12
C ASN A 186 13.43 0.66 -13.50
N ALA A 187 13.38 1.28 -12.31
CA ALA A 187 14.56 1.71 -11.59
C ALA A 187 15.46 0.53 -11.17
N ARG A 188 14.85 -0.57 -10.67
CA ARG A 188 15.58 -1.80 -10.28
C ARG A 188 16.31 -2.44 -11.43
N THR A 189 15.73 -2.43 -12.63
CA THR A 189 16.30 -3.01 -13.84
C THR A 189 17.15 -2.03 -14.64
N LEU A 190 17.40 -0.83 -14.11
CA LEU A 190 18.15 0.24 -14.77
C LEU A 190 17.60 0.59 -16.18
N GLY A 191 16.29 0.68 -16.28
CA GLY A 191 15.59 1.00 -17.52
C GLY A 191 15.16 -0.22 -18.33
N GLY A 192 14.88 -1.35 -17.68
CA GLY A 192 14.48 -2.59 -18.35
C GLY A 192 13.04 -2.58 -18.91
N ILE A 193 12.20 -1.61 -18.52
CA ILE A 193 10.84 -1.46 -19.07
C ILE A 193 10.88 -0.40 -20.17
N GLN A 194 10.91 -0.83 -21.44
CA GLN A 194 11.08 0.06 -22.58
C GLN A 194 9.92 0.02 -23.58
N SER A 195 9.07 -0.99 -23.49
CA SER A 195 8.01 -1.22 -24.46
C SER A 195 6.72 -1.70 -23.81
N ARG A 196 5.62 -1.64 -24.55
CA ARG A 196 4.33 -2.21 -24.11
C ARG A 196 4.44 -3.71 -23.80
N ALA A 197 5.29 -4.43 -24.51
CA ALA A 197 5.50 -5.86 -24.27
C ALA A 197 6.11 -6.14 -22.89
N ASP A 198 7.02 -5.26 -22.40
CA ASP A 198 7.62 -5.39 -21.07
C ASP A 198 6.57 -5.18 -19.96
N TYR A 199 5.65 -4.23 -20.14
CA TYR A 199 4.51 -4.07 -19.22
C TYR A 199 3.60 -5.30 -19.23
N ALA A 200 3.28 -5.84 -20.41
CA ALA A 200 2.45 -7.02 -20.53
C ALA A 200 3.08 -8.23 -19.83
N ALA A 201 4.39 -8.45 -20.02
CA ALA A 201 5.12 -9.55 -19.38
C ALA A 201 5.18 -9.47 -17.84
N ILE A 202 4.96 -8.28 -17.27
CA ILE A 202 4.86 -8.11 -15.80
C ILE A 202 3.44 -8.43 -15.31
N LEU A 203 2.42 -8.25 -16.16
CA LEU A 203 1.00 -8.42 -15.80
C LEU A 203 0.46 -9.82 -16.10
N ASP A 204 1.13 -10.59 -16.98
CA ASP A 204 0.79 -11.97 -17.35
C ASP A 204 1.34 -12.99 -16.33
#